data_14afac5259ffe34399ea591434df5209
#
_entry.id   14afac5259ffe34399ea591434df5209
#
_cell.length_a   1.000
_cell.length_b   1.000
_cell.length_c   1.000
_cell.angle_alpha   90.00
_cell.angle_beta   90.00
_cell.angle_gamma   90.00
#
_symmetry.space_group_name_H-M   'P 1'
#
loop_
_entity.id
_entity.type
_entity.pdbx_description
1 polymer ?
#
loop_
_entity_poly.entity_id
_entity_poly.type
_entity_poly.pdbx_seq_one_letter_code
_entity_poly.pdbx_strand_id
1 'polypeptide(L)'
;MDFFLKNLKDTLEAINKLIENNVYIVNTKRIRRCYNIKSSNRSKINFIWRSLNYLEKQGILMLNGTTNPKTYKINTDEKIDVKEFLSQIDKNQII
;
A
#
# COMPACT_ATOMS: atom_id res chain seq x y z
N MET A 1 -2.64 -15.84 11.57
CA MET A 1 -1.94 -14.85 10.73
C MET A 1 -2.84 -13.65 10.50
N ASP A 2 -2.30 -12.48 10.63
CA ASP A 2 -3.06 -11.25 10.44
C ASP A 2 -3.17 -10.93 8.94
N PHE A 3 -4.38 -10.97 8.41
CA PHE A 3 -4.63 -10.69 6.99
C PHE A 3 -4.25 -9.26 6.61
N PHE A 4 -4.43 -8.33 7.54
CA PHE A 4 -4.03 -6.95 7.28
C PHE A 4 -2.52 -6.83 7.08
N LEU A 5 -1.71 -7.44 7.97
CA LEU A 5 -0.26 -7.39 7.86
C LEU A 5 0.24 -8.06 6.58
N LYS A 6 -0.37 -9.17 6.19
CA LYS A 6 -0.01 -9.85 4.95
C LYS A 6 -0.26 -8.95 3.74
N ASN A 7 -1.41 -8.29 3.71
CA ASN A 7 -1.75 -7.40 2.59
C ASN A 7 -0.95 -6.11 2.63
N LEU A 8 -0.60 -5.63 3.82
CA LEU A 8 0.29 -4.48 3.95
C LEU A 8 1.68 -4.81 3.40
N LYS A 9 2.19 -6.00 3.68
CA LYS A 9 3.45 -6.47 3.11
C LYS A 9 3.39 -6.48 1.58
N ASP A 10 2.34 -7.07 1.02
CA ASP A 10 2.17 -7.12 -0.43
C ASP A 10 2.09 -5.72 -1.04
N THR A 11 1.37 -4.82 -0.37
CA THR A 11 1.24 -3.43 -0.81
C THR A 11 2.58 -2.71 -0.81
N LEU A 12 3.37 -2.89 0.24
CA LEU A 12 4.72 -2.30 0.33
C LEU A 12 5.65 -2.84 -0.75
N GLU A 13 5.59 -4.14 -1.03
CA GLU A 13 6.38 -4.75 -2.09
C GLU A 13 5.99 -4.18 -3.46
N ALA A 14 4.69 -3.98 -3.70
CA ALA A 14 4.23 -3.36 -4.94
C ALA A 14 4.71 -1.91 -5.05
N ILE A 15 4.67 -1.16 -3.96
CA ILE A 15 5.18 0.22 -3.93
C ILE A 15 6.66 0.23 -4.27
N ASN A 16 7.44 -0.70 -3.72
CA ASN A 16 8.87 -0.79 -4.03
C ASN A 16 9.11 -1.09 -5.50
N LYS A 17 8.29 -1.92 -6.13
CA LYS A 17 8.39 -2.16 -7.56
C LYS A 17 8.11 -0.90 -8.38
N LEU A 18 7.13 -0.10 -7.94
CA LEU A 18 6.86 1.17 -8.59
C LEU A 18 8.03 2.13 -8.46
N ILE A 19 8.64 2.22 -7.29
CA ILE A 19 9.81 3.06 -7.06
C ILE A 19 10.96 2.62 -7.96
N GLU A 20 11.20 1.31 -8.09
CA GLU A 20 12.22 0.77 -9.00
C GLU A 20 12.03 1.22 -10.45
N ASN A 21 10.77 1.40 -10.85
CA ASN A 21 10.43 1.82 -12.20
C ASN A 21 10.21 3.33 -12.31
N ASN A 22 10.63 4.09 -11.30
CA ASN A 22 10.48 5.55 -11.23
C ASN A 22 9.04 6.00 -11.33
N VAL A 23 8.13 5.20 -10.77
CA VAL A 23 6.70 5.52 -10.69
C VAL A 23 6.37 5.85 -9.24
N TYR A 24 5.94 7.08 -8.98
CA TYR A 24 5.71 7.57 -7.62
C TYR A 24 4.24 7.87 -7.34
N ILE A 25 3.35 7.31 -8.16
CA ILE A 25 1.90 7.42 -7.98
C ILE A 25 1.33 6.01 -7.81
N VAL A 26 0.50 5.82 -6.80
CA VAL A 26 -0.10 4.52 -6.52
C VAL A 26 -1.58 4.65 -6.18
N ASN A 27 -2.34 3.66 -6.57
CA ASN A 27 -3.74 3.52 -6.19
C ASN A 27 -4.08 2.02 -6.11
N THR A 28 -5.27 1.71 -5.66
CA THR A 28 -5.72 0.32 -5.52
C THR A 28 -5.62 -0.44 -6.84
N LYS A 29 -5.97 0.21 -7.95
CA LYS A 29 -5.94 -0.41 -9.26
C LYS A 29 -4.53 -0.84 -9.68
N ARG A 30 -3.53 0.01 -9.43
CA ARG A 30 -2.14 -0.33 -9.75
C ARG A 30 -1.65 -1.53 -8.96
N ILE A 31 -1.99 -1.59 -7.67
CA ILE A 31 -1.61 -2.74 -6.85
C ILE A 31 -2.32 -4.00 -7.30
N ARG A 32 -3.59 -3.90 -7.64
CA ARG A 32 -4.33 -5.03 -8.20
C ARG A 32 -3.62 -5.60 -9.44
N ARG A 33 -3.17 -4.72 -10.32
CA ARG A 33 -2.47 -5.13 -11.55
C ARG A 33 -1.15 -5.83 -11.25
N CYS A 34 -0.43 -5.36 -10.22
CA CYS A 34 0.83 -6.01 -9.82
C CYS A 34 0.65 -7.46 -9.43
N TYR A 35 -0.48 -7.80 -8.83
CA TYR A 35 -0.76 -9.14 -8.33
C TYR A 35 -1.85 -9.88 -9.12
N ASN A 36 -2.27 -9.29 -10.24
CA ASN A 36 -3.27 -9.91 -11.09
C ASN A 36 -4.57 -10.23 -10.35
N ILE A 37 -4.98 -9.33 -9.46
CA ILE A 37 -6.17 -9.50 -8.62
C ILE A 37 -7.41 -9.08 -9.41
N LYS A 38 -8.39 -9.97 -9.46
CA LYS A 38 -9.64 -9.70 -10.18
C LYS A 38 -10.47 -8.64 -9.45
N SER A 39 -11.21 -7.84 -10.21
CA SER A 39 -12.09 -6.81 -9.66
C SER A 39 -13.21 -7.39 -8.80
N SER A 40 -13.54 -8.66 -8.98
CA SER A 40 -14.55 -9.34 -8.16
C SER A 40 -14.04 -9.74 -6.78
N ASN A 41 -12.72 -9.73 -6.56
CA ASN A 41 -12.14 -10.09 -5.27
C ASN A 41 -12.18 -8.89 -4.32
N ARG A 42 -13.36 -8.63 -3.78
CA ARG A 42 -13.60 -7.44 -2.96
C ARG A 42 -12.88 -7.47 -1.63
N SER A 43 -12.71 -8.63 -1.02
CA SER A 43 -11.97 -8.77 0.23
C SER A 43 -10.52 -8.30 0.07
N LYS A 44 -9.86 -8.78 -0.98
CA LYS A 44 -8.46 -8.41 -1.24
C LYS A 44 -8.35 -6.92 -1.54
N ILE A 45 -9.28 -6.38 -2.32
CA ILE A 45 -9.30 -4.96 -2.66
C ILE A 45 -9.49 -4.10 -1.41
N ASN A 46 -10.36 -4.51 -0.49
CA ASN A 46 -10.55 -3.81 0.78
C ASN A 46 -9.27 -3.78 1.61
N PHE A 47 -8.56 -4.90 1.69
CA PHE A 47 -7.30 -4.95 2.44
C PHE A 47 -6.23 -4.05 1.81
N ILE A 48 -6.18 -3.99 0.49
CA ILE A 48 -5.27 -3.08 -0.22
C ILE A 48 -5.62 -1.63 0.12
N TRP A 49 -6.89 -1.28 0.06
CA TRP A 49 -7.36 0.07 0.37
C TRP A 49 -7.01 0.46 1.80
N ARG A 50 -7.24 -0.44 2.77
CA ARG A 50 -6.88 -0.22 4.16
C ARG A 50 -5.37 -0.03 4.35
N SER A 51 -4.57 -0.81 3.61
CA SER A 51 -3.12 -0.69 3.64
C SER A 51 -2.66 0.68 3.14
N LEU A 52 -3.23 1.15 2.04
CA LEU A 52 -2.90 2.47 1.50
C LEU A 52 -3.27 3.58 2.48
N ASN A 53 -4.45 3.49 3.10
CA ASN A 53 -4.86 4.46 4.12
C ASN A 53 -3.92 4.47 5.31
N TYR A 54 -3.49 3.30 5.75
CA TYR A 54 -2.55 3.18 6.86
C TYR A 54 -1.22 3.85 6.51
N LEU A 55 -0.70 3.61 5.31
CA LEU A 55 0.56 4.19 4.86
C LEU A 55 0.45 5.71 4.70
N GLU A 56 -0.71 6.22 4.34
CA GLU A 56 -0.95 7.66 4.32
C GLU A 56 -0.82 8.24 5.73
N LYS A 57 -1.41 7.59 6.72
CA LYS A 57 -1.31 8.03 8.11
C LYS A 57 0.11 7.99 8.64
N GLN A 58 0.92 7.08 8.14
CA GLN A 58 2.33 6.98 8.52
C GLN A 58 3.24 7.95 7.77
N GLY A 59 2.71 8.73 6.84
CA GLY A 59 3.47 9.70 6.08
C GLY A 59 4.25 9.15 4.90
N ILE A 60 4.12 7.86 4.59
CA ILE A 60 4.77 7.24 3.44
C ILE A 60 4.06 7.62 2.15
N LEU A 61 2.76 7.81 2.21
CA LEU A 61 1.93 8.24 1.09
C LEU A 61 1.25 9.56 1.39
N MET A 62 1.02 10.36 0.35
CA MET A 62 0.24 11.59 0.43
C MET A 62 -0.90 11.51 -0.56
N LEU A 63 -2.09 11.96 -0.14
CA LEU A 63 -3.22 12.02 -1.06
C LEU A 63 -2.89 12.96 -2.21
N ASN A 64 -3.08 12.49 -3.44
CA ASN A 64 -2.72 13.23 -4.64
C ASN A 64 -3.96 13.83 -5.30
N GLY A 65 -4.43 14.92 -4.76
CA GLY A 65 -5.45 15.77 -5.37
C GLY A 65 -6.87 15.27 -5.31
N THR A 66 -7.20 14.20 -6.00
CA THR A 66 -8.58 13.72 -6.12
C THR A 66 -8.87 12.55 -5.20
N THR A 67 -10.12 12.45 -4.77
CA THR A 67 -10.56 11.40 -3.88
C THR A 67 -11.41 10.34 -4.58
N ASN A 68 -11.64 10.48 -5.88
CA ASN A 68 -12.50 9.54 -6.61
C ASN A 68 -11.96 9.28 -8.02
N PRO A 69 -11.17 8.23 -8.25
CA PRO A 69 -10.64 7.31 -7.23
C PRO A 69 -9.49 7.92 -6.45
N LYS A 70 -9.30 7.45 -5.22
CA LYS A 70 -8.17 7.89 -4.41
C LYS A 70 -6.85 7.49 -5.05
N THR A 71 -5.99 8.48 -5.24
CA THR A 71 -4.64 8.29 -5.77
C THR A 71 -3.66 8.90 -4.78
N TYR A 72 -2.56 8.23 -4.56
CA TYR A 72 -1.55 8.65 -3.59
C TYR A 72 -0.22 8.89 -4.27
N LYS A 73 0.49 9.90 -3.81
CA LYS A 73 1.89 10.13 -4.18
C LYS A 73 2.79 9.41 -3.19
N ILE A 74 3.77 8.67 -3.69
CA ILE A 74 4.76 8.01 -2.84
C ILE A 74 5.76 9.05 -2.37
N ASN A 75 5.88 9.21 -1.06
CA ASN A 75 6.63 10.30 -0.44
C ASN A 75 8.03 9.88 -0.02
N THR A 76 8.64 8.96 -0.75
CA THR A 76 10.01 8.52 -0.52
C THR A 76 10.66 8.17 -1.85
N ASP A 77 11.96 8.48 -1.99
CA ASP A 77 12.72 8.16 -3.18
C ASP A 77 13.39 6.79 -3.08
N GLU A 78 13.50 6.27 -1.88
CA GLU A 78 14.19 5.01 -1.63
C GLU A 78 13.20 3.89 -1.38
N LYS A 79 13.60 2.67 -1.72
CA LYS A 79 12.79 1.50 -1.41
C LYS A 79 12.58 1.39 0.10
N ILE A 80 11.39 0.98 0.48
CA ILE A 80 11.03 0.76 1.86
C ILE A 80 11.56 -0.61 2.29
N ASP A 81 12.24 -0.67 3.44
CA ASP A 81 12.60 -1.95 4.04
C ASP A 81 11.34 -2.55 4.65
N VAL A 82 10.71 -3.43 3.90
CA VAL A 82 9.41 -4.00 4.27
C VAL A 82 9.50 -4.76 5.59
N LYS A 83 10.54 -5.55 5.75
CA LYS A 83 10.71 -6.37 6.95
C LYS A 83 10.87 -5.50 8.19
N GLU A 84 11.71 -4.48 8.11
CA GLU A 84 11.92 -3.57 9.22
C GLU A 84 10.65 -2.78 9.52
N PHE A 85 10.00 -2.27 8.48
CA PHE A 85 8.75 -1.53 8.65
C PHE A 85 7.71 -2.36 9.40
N LEU A 86 7.51 -3.61 8.98
CA LEU A 86 6.52 -4.49 9.61
C LEU A 86 6.90 -4.83 11.04
N SER A 87 8.21 -4.95 11.35
CA SER A 87 8.66 -5.28 12.70
C SER A 87 8.41 -4.14 13.69
N GLN A 88 8.29 -2.92 13.20
CA GLN A 88 8.05 -1.74 14.04
C GLN A 88 6.57 -1.47 14.29
N ILE A 89 5.69 -2.20 13.63
CA ILE A 89 4.25 -2.00 13.81
C ILE A 89 3.82 -2.61 15.12
N ASP A 90 3.24 -1.76 15.99
CA ASP A 90 2.60 -2.23 17.21
C ASP A 90 1.28 -2.90 16.85
N LYS A 91 1.14 -4.17 17.20
CA LYS A 91 -0.07 -4.94 16.89
C LYS A 91 -1.33 -4.29 17.45
N ASN A 92 -1.20 -3.55 18.53
CA ASN A 92 -2.35 -2.86 19.14
C ASN A 92 -2.83 -1.66 18.33
N GLN A 93 -2.03 -1.17 17.40
CA GLN A 93 -2.37 -0.01 16.58
C GLN A 93 -3.13 -0.36 15.31
N ILE A 94 -3.27 -1.65 15.00
CA ILE A 94 -3.82 -2.12 13.74
C ILE A 94 -5.29 -2.50 13.85
N ILE A 95 -5.87 -2.32 14.96
CA ILE A 95 -7.27 -2.68 15.20
C ILE A 95 -8.22 -1.73 14.49
#